data_07b25787e9fea63b81b71673f825b4ff
#
_entry.id   07b25787e9fea63b81b71673f825b4ff
#
_cell.length_a   1.000
_cell.length_b   1.000
_cell.length_c   1.000
_cell.angle_alpha   90.00
_cell.angle_beta   90.00
_cell.angle_gamma   90.00
#
_symmetry.space_group_name_H-M   'P 1'
#
loop_
_entity.id
_entity.type
_entity.pdbx_description
1 polymer ?
#
loop_
_entity_poly.entity_id
_entity_poly.type
_entity_poly.pdbx_seq_one_letter_code
_entity_poly.pdbx_strand_id
1 'polypeptide(L)'
;MLDSRMIAASLVLAALLRGPALAADDGSFAPGGTAIDHSTEQFHDLKIVMDLKAVSPASINFGSIVAGRIMKQKGTQLVVVVEGPAINVFAKKDYIDHQGIVDSWVKLVKAGVRVEYCGNSVHGAGLKPADMTGLSSAHPAVVNLGAFPTLAHYQTLGYKPIVVELLDK
;
A
#
# COMPACT_ATOMS: atom_id res chain seq x y z
N MET A 1 -28.32 59.09 -35.05
CA MET A 1 -27.93 58.93 -33.63
C MET A 1 -28.86 57.89 -33.07
N LEU A 2 -28.37 56.62 -33.05
CA LEU A 2 -29.11 55.52 -32.43
C LEU A 2 -28.18 54.96 -31.36
N ASP A 3 -28.74 54.86 -30.17
CA ASP A 3 -28.08 54.47 -28.93
C ASP A 3 -27.57 53.01 -28.95
N SER A 4 -26.26 52.87 -28.72
CA SER A 4 -25.57 51.60 -28.51
C SER A 4 -25.52 51.26 -27.02
N ARG A 5 -26.65 50.84 -26.45
CA ARG A 5 -26.66 50.33 -25.07
C ARG A 5 -27.74 49.26 -24.94
N MET A 6 -27.43 48.03 -25.17
CA MET A 6 -28.06 46.83 -24.62
C MET A 6 -27.55 45.55 -25.32
N ILE A 7 -26.37 45.10 -25.01
CA ILE A 7 -25.99 43.70 -25.13
C ILE A 7 -24.88 43.45 -24.14
N ALA A 8 -25.19 43.21 -22.90
CA ALA A 8 -24.26 42.67 -21.92
C ALA A 8 -25.01 42.13 -20.70
N ALA A 9 -25.72 41.05 -20.85
CA ALA A 9 -26.16 40.26 -19.68
C ALA A 9 -26.75 38.93 -20.17
N SER A 10 -25.95 37.93 -20.45
CA SER A 10 -26.42 36.51 -20.51
C SER A 10 -25.25 35.57 -20.84
N LEU A 11 -24.26 35.52 -20.01
CA LEU A 11 -23.18 34.51 -20.15
C LEU A 11 -22.47 34.26 -18.82
N VAL A 12 -23.22 33.99 -17.76
CA VAL A 12 -22.65 33.40 -16.52
C VAL A 12 -23.78 32.61 -15.85
N LEU A 13 -24.07 31.43 -16.28
CA LEU A 13 -24.74 30.40 -15.46
C LEU A 13 -24.72 29.02 -16.16
N ALA A 14 -23.55 28.46 -16.40
CA ALA A 14 -23.44 27.08 -16.89
C ALA A 14 -22.19 26.38 -16.38
N ALA A 15 -21.74 26.65 -15.15
CA ALA A 15 -20.52 26.09 -14.62
C ALA A 15 -20.61 25.52 -13.19
N LEU A 16 -21.77 25.13 -12.71
CA LEU A 16 -21.94 24.62 -11.34
C LEU A 16 -22.88 23.41 -11.24
N LEU A 17 -22.81 22.46 -12.16
CA LEU A 17 -23.42 21.14 -11.97
C LEU A 17 -22.50 20.03 -12.51
N ARG A 18 -21.25 20.03 -12.10
CA ARG A 18 -20.51 18.79 -12.08
C ARG A 18 -20.72 18.15 -10.71
N GLY A 19 -21.85 17.51 -10.55
CA GLY A 19 -22.01 16.50 -9.51
C GLY A 19 -20.95 15.40 -9.69
N PRO A 20 -20.61 14.65 -8.63
CA PRO A 20 -19.71 13.51 -8.77
C PRO A 20 -20.22 12.67 -9.95
N ALA A 21 -19.30 12.37 -10.90
CA ALA A 21 -19.63 11.48 -12.00
C ALA A 21 -19.98 10.13 -11.37
N LEU A 22 -21.26 9.79 -11.34
CA LEU A 22 -21.68 8.43 -11.02
C LEU A 22 -21.06 7.55 -12.11
N ALA A 23 -20.18 6.64 -11.72
CA ALA A 23 -19.67 5.64 -12.64
C ALA A 23 -20.89 4.94 -13.25
N ALA A 24 -20.94 4.86 -14.57
CA ALA A 24 -22.00 4.14 -15.26
C ALA A 24 -21.97 2.69 -14.73
N ASP A 25 -23.14 2.20 -14.31
CA ASP A 25 -23.31 0.79 -13.95
C ASP A 25 -23.01 -0.04 -15.21
N ASP A 26 -21.85 -0.69 -15.24
CA ASP A 26 -21.45 -1.59 -16.32
C ASP A 26 -21.98 -3.02 -16.14
N GLY A 27 -22.89 -3.22 -15.17
CA GLY A 27 -23.47 -4.51 -14.84
C GLY A 27 -22.54 -5.43 -14.06
N SER A 28 -21.37 -4.96 -13.65
CA SER A 28 -20.39 -5.75 -12.86
C SER A 28 -20.75 -5.86 -11.38
N PHE A 29 -21.72 -5.07 -10.92
CA PHE A 29 -22.19 -5.02 -9.54
C PHE A 29 -23.54 -5.72 -9.38
N ALA A 30 -23.82 -6.21 -8.17
CA ALA A 30 -25.09 -6.81 -7.84
C ALA A 30 -26.25 -5.82 -8.08
N PRO A 31 -27.44 -6.31 -8.50
CA PRO A 31 -28.60 -5.46 -8.69
C PRO A 31 -28.89 -4.58 -7.45
N GLY A 32 -29.08 -3.28 -7.66
CA GLY A 32 -29.32 -2.32 -6.58
C GLY A 32 -28.06 -1.80 -5.89
N GLY A 33 -26.86 -2.24 -6.32
CA GLY A 33 -25.60 -1.70 -5.85
C GLY A 33 -25.28 -0.34 -6.49
N THR A 34 -24.53 0.51 -5.77
CA THR A 34 -23.96 1.75 -6.30
C THR A 34 -22.45 1.60 -6.38
N ALA A 35 -21.90 1.80 -7.57
CA ALA A 35 -20.45 1.89 -7.74
C ALA A 35 -19.98 3.30 -7.37
N ILE A 36 -18.99 3.36 -6.48
CA ILE A 36 -18.28 4.61 -6.15
C ILE A 36 -16.83 4.43 -6.53
N ASP A 37 -16.33 5.29 -7.42
CA ASP A 37 -14.94 5.23 -7.89
C ASP A 37 -14.13 6.38 -7.31
N HIS A 38 -13.19 6.04 -6.44
CA HIS A 38 -12.19 6.94 -5.88
C HIS A 38 -10.82 6.79 -6.55
N SER A 39 -10.71 6.00 -7.64
CA SER A 39 -9.42 5.68 -8.28
C SER A 39 -8.75 6.90 -8.92
N THR A 40 -9.55 7.93 -9.25
CA THR A 40 -9.05 9.19 -9.82
C THR A 40 -8.67 10.22 -8.77
N GLU A 41 -8.99 9.99 -7.50
CA GLU A 41 -8.61 10.88 -6.41
C GLU A 41 -7.09 10.84 -6.22
N GLN A 42 -6.50 12.01 -6.00
CA GLN A 42 -5.09 12.13 -5.71
C GLN A 42 -4.92 12.39 -4.22
N PHE A 43 -4.23 11.48 -3.57
CA PHE A 43 -3.82 11.61 -2.18
C PHE A 43 -2.37 12.06 -2.12
N HIS A 44 -2.02 12.89 -1.14
CA HIS A 44 -0.68 13.42 -0.96
C HIS A 44 -0.21 13.20 0.48
N ASP A 45 1.09 13.03 0.64
CA ASP A 45 1.77 13.00 1.94
C ASP A 45 1.18 11.98 2.93
N LEU A 46 0.74 10.83 2.40
CA LEU A 46 0.22 9.76 3.22
C LEU A 46 1.32 9.14 4.09
N LYS A 47 1.00 8.90 5.36
CA LYS A 47 1.81 8.06 6.26
C LYS A 47 1.04 6.78 6.55
N ILE A 48 1.55 5.66 6.05
CA ILE A 48 0.88 4.36 6.14
C ILE A 48 1.80 3.34 6.79
N VAL A 49 1.30 2.63 7.79
CA VAL A 49 1.91 1.39 8.28
C VAL A 49 1.05 0.21 7.85
N MET A 50 1.62 -0.65 7.01
CA MET A 50 0.96 -1.84 6.49
C MET A 50 1.33 -3.06 7.31
N ASP A 51 0.33 -3.69 7.90
CA ASP A 51 0.44 -5.00 8.53
C ASP A 51 0.21 -6.06 7.45
N LEU A 52 1.29 -6.71 7.02
CA LEU A 52 1.23 -7.77 6.02
C LEU A 52 1.18 -9.13 6.71
N LYS A 53 0.00 -9.74 6.69
CA LYS A 53 -0.25 -11.10 7.17
C LYS A 53 0.25 -12.11 6.14
N ALA A 54 1.47 -12.58 6.32
CA ALA A 54 2.15 -13.47 5.38
C ALA A 54 1.84 -14.94 5.72
N VAL A 55 0.73 -15.44 5.22
CA VAL A 55 0.32 -16.85 5.41
C VAL A 55 0.94 -17.78 4.36
N SER A 56 1.25 -17.26 3.17
CA SER A 56 1.85 -17.98 2.05
C SER A 56 2.79 -17.08 1.23
N PRO A 57 3.64 -17.64 0.35
CA PRO A 57 4.40 -16.84 -0.61
C PRO A 57 3.51 -15.95 -1.49
N ALA A 58 2.30 -16.40 -1.83
CA ALA A 58 1.33 -15.63 -2.60
C ALA A 58 0.88 -14.38 -1.85
N SER A 59 0.64 -14.45 -0.53
CA SER A 59 0.28 -13.28 0.28
C SER A 59 1.42 -12.25 0.34
N ILE A 60 2.67 -12.68 0.39
CA ILE A 60 3.84 -11.79 0.33
C ILE A 60 3.92 -11.09 -1.03
N ASN A 61 3.71 -11.83 -2.12
CA ASN A 61 3.67 -11.25 -3.47
C ASN A 61 2.53 -10.24 -3.62
N PHE A 62 1.33 -10.57 -3.13
CA PHE A 62 0.18 -9.66 -3.14
C PHE A 62 0.48 -8.38 -2.34
N GLY A 63 1.10 -8.49 -1.17
CA GLY A 63 1.57 -7.35 -0.38
C GLY A 63 2.46 -6.42 -1.17
N SER A 64 3.38 -6.94 -1.99
CA SER A 64 4.24 -6.11 -2.84
C SER A 64 3.46 -5.32 -3.90
N ILE A 65 2.41 -5.91 -4.47
CA ILE A 65 1.53 -5.25 -5.44
C ILE A 65 0.76 -4.10 -4.75
N VAL A 66 0.20 -4.34 -3.57
CA VAL A 66 -0.50 -3.32 -2.79
C VAL A 66 0.44 -2.18 -2.42
N ALA A 67 1.63 -2.49 -1.88
CA ALA A 67 2.65 -1.51 -1.54
C ALA A 67 3.04 -0.66 -2.76
N GLY A 68 3.22 -1.29 -3.92
CA GLY A 68 3.54 -0.59 -5.16
C GLY A 68 2.44 0.38 -5.61
N ARG A 69 1.16 0.05 -5.38
CA ARG A 69 0.03 0.95 -5.67
C ARG A 69 0.01 2.15 -4.72
N ILE A 70 0.23 1.92 -3.43
CA ILE A 70 0.30 2.97 -2.41
C ILE A 70 1.43 3.96 -2.73
N MET A 71 2.60 3.47 -3.11
CA MET A 71 3.76 4.31 -3.43
C MET A 71 3.63 5.16 -4.70
N LYS A 72 2.58 4.95 -5.51
CA LYS A 72 2.27 5.86 -6.62
C LYS A 72 1.75 7.21 -6.16
N GLN A 73 1.27 7.33 -4.94
CA GLN A 73 0.79 8.58 -4.37
C GLN A 73 1.97 9.43 -3.91
N LYS A 74 2.01 10.69 -4.36
CA LYS A 74 3.13 11.60 -4.11
C LYS A 74 3.34 11.88 -2.62
N GLY A 75 4.59 11.85 -2.18
CA GLY A 75 4.95 12.17 -0.78
C GLY A 75 4.61 11.07 0.22
N THR A 76 4.16 9.91 -0.23
CA THR A 76 3.78 8.80 0.65
C THR A 76 5.00 8.22 1.37
N GLN A 77 4.83 8.01 2.67
CA GLN A 77 5.73 7.25 3.52
C GLN A 77 5.06 5.93 3.88
N LEU A 78 5.68 4.83 3.48
CA LEU A 78 5.14 3.49 3.72
C LEU A 78 6.12 2.66 4.55
N VAL A 79 5.61 2.16 5.67
CA VAL A 79 6.26 1.11 6.47
C VAL A 79 5.46 -0.16 6.32
N VAL A 80 6.14 -1.27 6.08
CA VAL A 80 5.53 -2.59 5.98
C VAL A 80 6.08 -3.47 7.09
N VAL A 81 5.21 -3.99 7.92
CA VAL A 81 5.53 -5.00 8.93
C VAL A 81 5.09 -6.34 8.37
N VAL A 82 6.05 -7.22 8.11
CA VAL A 82 5.79 -8.57 7.59
C VAL A 82 5.73 -9.54 8.76
N GLU A 83 4.59 -10.19 8.95
CA GLU A 83 4.42 -11.22 9.97
C GLU A 83 3.74 -12.48 9.42
N GLY A 84 3.84 -13.57 10.15
CA GLY A 84 3.18 -14.83 9.82
C GLY A 84 4.14 -15.93 9.37
N PRO A 85 3.62 -17.14 9.08
CA PRO A 85 4.42 -18.36 8.87
C PRO A 85 5.26 -18.33 7.58
N ALA A 86 4.85 -17.54 6.59
CA ALA A 86 5.60 -17.45 5.33
C ALA A 86 6.81 -16.49 5.39
N ILE A 87 7.20 -16.03 6.59
CA ILE A 87 8.37 -15.13 6.77
C ILE A 87 9.67 -15.72 6.20
N ASN A 88 9.79 -17.05 6.12
CA ASN A 88 10.93 -17.76 5.54
C ASN A 88 11.15 -17.47 4.05
N VAL A 89 10.17 -16.95 3.31
CA VAL A 89 10.39 -16.42 1.94
C VAL A 89 11.54 -15.42 1.90
N PHE A 90 11.75 -14.69 3.00
CA PHE A 90 12.84 -13.73 3.14
C PHE A 90 14.09 -14.32 3.81
N ALA A 91 14.15 -15.63 4.08
CA ALA A 91 15.36 -16.24 4.60
C ALA A 91 16.43 -16.35 3.51
N LYS A 92 17.68 -16.05 3.86
CA LYS A 92 18.83 -16.15 2.93
C LYS A 92 18.94 -17.51 2.27
N LYS A 93 18.68 -18.58 3.04
CA LYS A 93 18.75 -19.97 2.56
C LYS A 93 17.72 -20.29 1.48
N ASP A 94 16.57 -19.60 1.50
CA ASP A 94 15.44 -19.86 0.61
C ASP A 94 15.33 -18.80 -0.52
N TYR A 95 16.33 -17.89 -0.62
CA TYR A 95 16.32 -16.78 -1.57
C TYR A 95 16.14 -17.24 -3.02
N ILE A 96 16.84 -18.27 -3.45
CA ILE A 96 16.81 -18.76 -4.84
C ILE A 96 15.39 -19.20 -5.23
N ASP A 97 14.69 -19.89 -4.33
CA ASP A 97 13.35 -20.41 -4.58
C ASP A 97 12.30 -19.27 -4.62
N HIS A 98 12.61 -18.14 -4.00
CA HIS A 98 11.69 -17.00 -3.88
C HIS A 98 12.23 -15.71 -4.50
N GLN A 99 13.27 -15.79 -5.32
CA GLN A 99 13.99 -14.64 -5.86
C GLN A 99 13.04 -13.58 -6.46
N GLY A 100 12.07 -13.99 -7.29
CA GLY A 100 11.16 -13.04 -7.94
C GLY A 100 10.31 -12.23 -6.95
N ILE A 101 9.92 -12.85 -5.84
CA ILE A 101 9.17 -12.18 -4.76
C ILE A 101 10.10 -11.21 -4.03
N VAL A 102 11.27 -11.68 -3.60
CA VAL A 102 12.25 -10.86 -2.86
C VAL A 102 12.71 -9.67 -3.69
N ASP A 103 12.99 -9.87 -4.98
CA ASP A 103 13.40 -8.79 -5.89
C ASP A 103 12.31 -7.71 -6.08
N SER A 104 11.03 -8.09 -5.99
CA SER A 104 9.94 -7.13 -6.01
C SER A 104 9.99 -6.22 -4.76
N TRP A 105 10.27 -6.78 -3.61
CA TRP A 105 10.46 -6.00 -2.38
C TRP A 105 11.73 -5.16 -2.40
N VAL A 106 12.82 -5.65 -2.99
CA VAL A 106 14.06 -4.85 -3.21
C VAL A 106 13.76 -3.59 -4.02
N LYS A 107 12.93 -3.69 -5.06
CA LYS A 107 12.51 -2.51 -5.86
C LYS A 107 11.72 -1.51 -5.02
N LEU A 108 10.83 -1.99 -4.14
CA LEU A 108 10.04 -1.14 -3.25
C LEU A 108 10.92 -0.44 -2.21
N VAL A 109 11.88 -1.14 -1.62
CA VAL A 109 12.83 -0.54 -0.67
C VAL A 109 13.69 0.52 -1.34
N LYS A 110 14.14 0.30 -2.58
CA LYS A 110 14.84 1.32 -3.39
C LYS A 110 13.95 2.54 -3.68
N ALA A 111 12.64 2.34 -3.76
CA ALA A 111 11.66 3.42 -3.92
C ALA A 111 11.28 4.13 -2.60
N GLY A 112 11.89 3.74 -1.46
CA GLY A 112 11.69 4.39 -0.17
C GLY A 112 10.75 3.67 0.80
N VAL A 113 10.26 2.48 0.47
CA VAL A 113 9.48 1.66 1.41
C VAL A 113 10.40 1.12 2.50
N ARG A 114 9.98 1.27 3.76
CA ARG A 114 10.63 0.62 4.90
C ARG A 114 9.96 -0.73 5.15
N VAL A 115 10.74 -1.80 5.18
CA VAL A 115 10.26 -3.16 5.49
C VAL A 115 10.87 -3.63 6.80
N GLU A 116 10.03 -4.11 7.70
CA GLU A 116 10.41 -4.70 8.99
C GLU A 116 9.83 -6.10 9.12
N TYR A 117 10.66 -7.04 9.56
CA TYR A 117 10.24 -8.41 9.82
C TYR A 117 9.83 -8.57 11.28
N CYS A 118 8.68 -9.18 11.51
CA CYS A 118 8.21 -9.48 12.87
C CYS A 118 9.15 -10.50 13.54
N GLY A 119 9.80 -10.10 14.63
CA GLY A 119 10.73 -10.95 15.36
C GLY A 119 10.10 -12.24 15.89
N ASN A 120 8.83 -12.17 16.31
CA ASN A 120 8.09 -13.38 16.75
C ASN A 120 7.91 -14.36 15.59
N SER A 121 7.63 -13.87 14.37
CA SER A 121 7.50 -14.72 13.18
C SER A 121 8.84 -15.29 12.76
N VAL A 122 9.93 -14.49 12.81
CA VAL A 122 11.30 -14.96 12.53
C VAL A 122 11.68 -16.07 13.50
N HIS A 123 11.47 -15.85 14.80
CA HIS A 123 11.76 -16.85 15.82
C HIS A 123 10.88 -18.11 15.66
N GLY A 124 9.57 -17.93 15.40
CA GLY A 124 8.64 -19.04 15.18
C GLY A 124 9.01 -19.90 13.96
N ALA A 125 9.67 -19.33 12.95
CA ALA A 125 10.24 -20.04 11.81
C ALA A 125 11.61 -20.69 12.09
N GLY A 126 12.12 -20.63 13.34
CA GLY A 126 13.44 -21.14 13.71
C GLY A 126 14.61 -20.33 13.14
N LEU A 127 14.36 -19.09 12.74
CA LEU A 127 15.37 -18.19 12.15
C LEU A 127 15.88 -17.16 13.18
N LYS A 128 17.02 -16.57 12.86
CA LYS A 128 17.63 -15.45 13.58
C LYS A 128 17.62 -14.20 12.69
N PRO A 129 17.75 -13.00 13.24
CA PRO A 129 17.86 -11.77 12.43
C PRO A 129 18.96 -11.83 11.36
N ALA A 130 20.08 -12.49 11.66
CA ALA A 130 21.19 -12.67 10.71
C ALA A 130 20.85 -13.58 9.52
N ASP A 131 19.82 -14.42 9.63
CA ASP A 131 19.37 -15.32 8.57
C ASP A 131 18.45 -14.64 7.56
N MET A 132 17.96 -13.44 7.89
CA MET A 132 17.04 -12.70 7.04
C MET A 132 17.77 -11.97 5.91
N THR A 133 17.14 -11.94 4.74
CA THR A 133 17.67 -11.23 3.58
C THR A 133 17.53 -9.72 3.78
N GLY A 134 18.64 -8.99 3.64
CA GLY A 134 18.61 -7.55 3.49
C GLY A 134 18.07 -7.18 2.10
N LEU A 135 17.13 -6.24 2.04
CA LEU A 135 16.50 -5.84 0.79
C LEU A 135 17.31 -4.81 -0.01
N SER A 136 18.42 -4.32 0.55
CA SER A 136 19.46 -3.58 -0.16
C SER A 136 20.74 -3.56 0.66
N SER A 137 21.87 -3.19 0.04
CA SER A 137 23.15 -3.01 0.76
C SER A 137 23.12 -1.86 1.78
N ALA A 138 22.32 -0.83 1.51
CA ALA A 138 22.12 0.30 2.41
C ALA A 138 21.05 0.03 3.49
N HIS A 139 20.25 -1.00 3.33
CA HIS A 139 19.16 -1.36 4.23
C HIS A 139 19.29 -2.83 4.62
N PRO A 140 20.06 -3.14 5.66
CA PRO A 140 20.12 -4.50 6.20
C PRO A 140 18.72 -4.93 6.67
N ALA A 141 18.51 -6.23 6.83
CA ALA A 141 17.27 -6.76 7.37
C ALA A 141 16.96 -6.11 8.73
N VAL A 142 15.78 -5.50 8.83
CA VAL A 142 15.29 -4.94 10.09
C VAL A 142 14.31 -5.92 10.70
N VAL A 143 14.67 -6.46 11.86
CA VAL A 143 13.82 -7.37 12.63
C VAL A 143 13.39 -6.63 13.89
N ASN A 144 12.09 -6.42 14.05
CA ASN A 144 11.51 -5.78 15.22
C ASN A 144 11.18 -6.81 16.34
N LEU A 145 10.78 -6.33 17.52
CA LEU A 145 10.46 -7.22 18.64
C LEU A 145 9.04 -7.81 18.59
N GLY A 146 8.26 -7.50 17.56
CA GLY A 146 6.90 -8.01 17.35
C GLY A 146 6.05 -7.04 16.54
N ALA A 147 5.10 -7.56 15.78
CA ALA A 147 4.25 -6.74 14.92
C ALA A 147 3.40 -5.74 15.73
N PHE A 148 2.69 -6.22 16.77
CA PHE A 148 1.79 -5.36 17.55
C PHE A 148 2.47 -4.10 18.13
N PRO A 149 3.56 -4.18 18.91
CA PRO A 149 4.21 -2.99 19.44
C PRO A 149 4.78 -2.09 18.34
N THR A 150 5.21 -2.66 17.22
CA THR A 150 5.73 -1.91 16.08
C THR A 150 4.61 -1.11 15.41
N LEU A 151 3.47 -1.73 15.14
CA LEU A 151 2.30 -1.06 14.56
C LEU A 151 1.81 0.07 15.49
N ALA A 152 1.72 -0.19 16.80
CA ALA A 152 1.36 0.81 17.79
C ALA A 152 2.33 2.00 17.79
N HIS A 153 3.65 1.73 17.73
CA HIS A 153 4.66 2.77 17.65
C HIS A 153 4.45 3.68 16.42
N TYR A 154 4.27 3.11 15.23
CA TYR A 154 4.05 3.91 14.03
C TYR A 154 2.75 4.72 14.08
N GLN A 155 1.70 4.20 14.72
CA GLN A 155 0.46 4.96 14.93
C GLN A 155 0.70 6.21 15.80
N THR A 156 1.56 6.14 16.84
CA THR A 156 1.93 7.33 17.64
C THR A 156 2.68 8.37 16.82
N LEU A 157 3.33 7.97 15.71
CA LEU A 157 3.99 8.87 14.76
C LEU A 157 3.07 9.39 13.65
N GLY A 158 1.77 9.11 13.75
CA GLY A 158 0.75 9.59 12.81
C GLY A 158 0.55 8.72 11.57
N TYR A 159 1.13 7.50 11.54
CA TYR A 159 0.86 6.55 10.45
C TYR A 159 -0.53 5.94 10.61
N LYS A 160 -1.24 5.83 9.49
CA LYS A 160 -2.54 5.16 9.43
C LYS A 160 -2.32 3.66 9.20
N PRO A 161 -2.88 2.78 10.03
CA PRO A 161 -2.71 1.35 9.85
C PRO A 161 -3.61 0.83 8.72
N ILE A 162 -3.07 -0.08 7.93
CA ILE A 162 -3.84 -0.93 7.02
C ILE A 162 -3.40 -2.38 7.23
N VAL A 163 -4.32 -3.31 7.06
CA VAL A 163 -4.04 -4.74 7.10
C VAL A 163 -4.16 -5.30 5.69
N VAL A 164 -3.16 -6.06 5.28
CA VAL A 164 -3.14 -6.78 4.00
C VAL A 164 -3.00 -8.26 4.29
N GLU A 165 -4.04 -9.00 3.93
CA GLU A 165 -4.12 -10.44 4.08
C GLU A 165 -4.67 -11.04 2.80
N LEU A 166 -4.07 -12.11 2.32
CA LEU A 166 -4.59 -12.94 1.25
C LEU A 166 -4.92 -14.31 1.86
N LEU A 167 -6.20 -14.60 1.94
CA LEU A 167 -6.65 -15.91 2.40
C LEU A 167 -6.48 -16.92 1.25
N ASP A 168 -5.75 -17.99 1.52
CA ASP A 168 -5.68 -19.12 0.60
C ASP A 168 -7.06 -19.79 0.56
N LYS A 169 -7.57 -20.05 -0.65
CA LYS A 169 -8.85 -20.73 -0.86
C LYS A 169 -8.67 -22.25 -0.79
#